data_e67407b445e8ea72f071f4c719452a49
#
_entry.id   e67407b445e8ea72f071f4c719452a49
#
_cell.length_a   1.000
_cell.length_b   1.000
_cell.length_c   1.000
_cell.angle_alpha   90.00
_cell.angle_beta   90.00
_cell.angle_gamma   90.00
#
_symmetry.space_group_name_H-M   'P 1'
#
loop_
_entity.id
_entity.type
_entity.pdbx_description
1 polymer ?
#
loop_
_entity_poly.entity_id
_entity_poly.type
_entity_poly.pdbx_seq_one_letter_code
_entity_poly.pdbx_strand_id
1 'polypeptide(L)'
;VGIIGKSGAGKSTFLNIFTGLLKPTKGSILVDSIDIATAMKLWRKKIGYVSQDIFLLDSSIAENIAFGMPKENIDYNKVKNCIILAELDTYIRELKEGLNTTVGEKGVRISGGQRQRLGLARALYHEPDILILDEATNSLDINTENTILNTLKNLKNKFTILIISHHKNPLMIADVVYELKSNTLQKK
;
A
#
# COMPACT_ATOMS: atom_id res chain seq x y z
N VAL A 1 -8.72 -9.69 -1.20
CA VAL A 1 -8.25 -10.63 -2.23
C VAL A 1 -6.77 -10.85 -2.06
N GLY A 2 -6.31 -12.12 -2.17
CA GLY A 2 -4.89 -12.47 -2.15
C GLY A 2 -4.42 -13.03 -3.49
N ILE A 3 -3.20 -12.70 -3.90
CA ILE A 3 -2.54 -13.33 -5.06
C ILE A 3 -1.23 -13.95 -4.58
N ILE A 4 -1.08 -15.25 -4.78
CA ILE A 4 0.15 -15.99 -4.53
C ILE A 4 0.78 -16.43 -5.85
N GLY A 5 2.09 -16.47 -5.91
CA GLY A 5 2.83 -16.99 -7.06
C GLY A 5 4.32 -17.01 -6.80
N LYS A 6 5.01 -17.95 -7.42
CA LYS A 6 6.49 -18.03 -7.34
C LYS A 6 7.15 -16.76 -7.89
N SER A 7 8.41 -16.53 -7.54
CA SER A 7 9.19 -15.49 -8.21
C SER A 7 9.20 -15.75 -9.73
N GLY A 8 9.08 -14.70 -10.53
CA GLY A 8 8.96 -14.81 -11.99
C GLY A 8 7.60 -15.25 -12.54
N ALA A 9 6.59 -15.53 -11.69
CA ALA A 9 5.25 -15.93 -12.17
C ALA A 9 4.46 -14.83 -12.88
N GLY A 10 4.97 -13.59 -12.93
CA GLY A 10 4.30 -12.46 -13.58
C GLY A 10 3.48 -11.57 -12.65
N LYS A 11 3.64 -11.68 -11.32
CA LYS A 11 2.91 -10.85 -10.34
C LYS A 11 3.10 -9.34 -10.57
N SER A 12 4.34 -8.91 -10.77
CA SER A 12 4.64 -7.49 -11.05
C SER A 12 4.08 -7.03 -12.40
N THR A 13 4.09 -7.90 -13.42
CA THR A 13 3.45 -7.60 -14.71
C THR A 13 1.95 -7.46 -14.55
N PHE A 14 1.31 -8.36 -13.81
CA PHE A 14 -0.11 -8.26 -13.47
C PHE A 14 -0.42 -6.92 -12.77
N LEU A 15 0.37 -6.56 -11.73
CA LEU A 15 0.20 -5.29 -11.03
C LEU A 15 0.37 -4.08 -11.95
N ASN A 16 1.40 -4.08 -12.79
CA ASN A 16 1.64 -2.98 -13.72
C ASN A 16 0.49 -2.81 -14.72
N ILE A 17 -0.12 -3.91 -15.16
CA ILE A 17 -1.31 -3.86 -16.01
C ILE A 17 -2.52 -3.39 -15.18
N PHE A 18 -2.74 -3.93 -13.99
CA PHE A 18 -3.85 -3.59 -13.11
C PHE A 18 -3.83 -2.11 -12.68
N THR A 19 -2.65 -1.57 -12.37
CA THR A 19 -2.46 -0.15 -12.01
C THR A 19 -2.42 0.77 -13.23
N GLY A 20 -2.44 0.20 -14.45
CA GLY A 20 -2.39 0.95 -15.71
C GLY A 20 -1.01 1.51 -16.04
N LEU A 21 0.06 1.00 -15.46
CA LEU A 21 1.44 1.33 -15.84
C LEU A 21 1.83 0.65 -17.16
N LEU A 22 1.26 -0.53 -17.42
CA LEU A 22 1.37 -1.24 -18.68
C LEU A 22 -0.02 -1.42 -19.32
N LYS A 23 -0.08 -1.36 -20.64
CA LYS A 23 -1.29 -1.71 -21.39
C LYS A 23 -1.33 -3.22 -21.66
N PRO A 24 -2.48 -3.89 -21.52
CA PRO A 24 -2.62 -5.28 -21.93
C PRO A 24 -2.45 -5.38 -23.46
N THR A 25 -1.79 -6.42 -23.95
CA THR A 25 -1.64 -6.69 -25.39
C THR A 25 -2.94 -7.21 -26.01
N LYS A 26 -3.78 -7.87 -25.22
CA LYS A 26 -5.11 -8.35 -25.60
C LYS A 26 -6.03 -8.28 -24.39
N GLY A 27 -7.34 -8.12 -24.64
CA GLY A 27 -8.35 -8.00 -23.61
C GLY A 27 -8.38 -6.61 -22.95
N SER A 28 -9.18 -6.50 -21.89
CA SER A 28 -9.41 -5.26 -21.16
C SER A 28 -9.58 -5.54 -19.67
N ILE A 29 -9.39 -4.52 -18.83
CA ILE A 29 -9.72 -4.57 -17.41
C ILE A 29 -10.94 -3.70 -17.19
N LEU A 30 -12.00 -4.30 -16.70
CA LEU A 30 -13.24 -3.60 -16.40
C LEU A 30 -13.39 -3.40 -14.89
N VAL A 31 -13.75 -2.18 -14.50
CA VAL A 31 -14.15 -1.83 -13.13
C VAL A 31 -15.53 -1.20 -13.22
N ASP A 32 -16.50 -1.78 -12.55
CA ASP A 32 -17.91 -1.37 -12.65
C ASP A 32 -18.39 -1.25 -14.12
N SER A 33 -17.99 -2.22 -14.95
CA SER A 33 -18.26 -2.28 -16.39
C SER A 33 -17.59 -1.20 -17.24
N ILE A 34 -16.70 -0.39 -16.69
CA ILE A 34 -15.94 0.65 -17.39
C ILE A 34 -14.52 0.14 -17.63
N ASP A 35 -14.04 0.22 -18.87
CA ASP A 35 -12.64 -0.11 -19.18
C ASP A 35 -11.72 0.94 -18.56
N ILE A 36 -10.79 0.49 -17.69
CA ILE A 36 -9.83 1.39 -17.03
C ILE A 36 -8.99 2.19 -18.04
N ALA A 37 -8.78 1.66 -19.25
CA ALA A 37 -8.02 2.36 -20.30
C ALA A 37 -8.69 3.67 -20.72
N THR A 38 -10.02 3.78 -20.65
CA THR A 38 -10.79 4.98 -20.99
C THR A 38 -10.79 6.03 -19.87
N ALA A 39 -10.51 5.62 -18.62
CA ALA A 39 -10.58 6.47 -17.43
C ALA A 39 -9.32 6.36 -16.54
N MET A 40 -8.15 6.14 -17.15
CA MET A 40 -6.90 5.77 -16.46
C MET A 40 -6.51 6.75 -15.34
N LYS A 41 -6.70 8.07 -15.53
CA LYS A 41 -6.39 9.07 -14.50
C LYS A 41 -7.29 8.93 -13.28
N LEU A 42 -8.57 8.63 -13.49
CA LEU A 42 -9.54 8.41 -12.42
C LEU A 42 -9.26 7.07 -11.73
N TRP A 43 -8.94 6.04 -12.50
CA TRP A 43 -8.59 4.73 -11.97
C TRP A 43 -7.40 4.81 -11.01
N ARG A 44 -6.30 5.46 -11.42
CA ARG A 44 -5.10 5.61 -10.58
C ARG A 44 -5.37 6.36 -9.27
N LYS A 45 -6.29 7.32 -9.28
CA LYS A 45 -6.69 8.05 -8.05
C LYS A 45 -7.40 7.14 -7.03
N LYS A 46 -8.01 6.05 -7.49
CA LYS A 46 -8.71 5.08 -6.64
C LYS A 46 -7.77 4.05 -5.99
N ILE A 47 -6.48 4.08 -6.32
CA ILE A 47 -5.51 3.09 -5.88
C ILE A 47 -4.55 3.71 -4.88
N GLY A 48 -4.49 3.13 -3.67
CA GLY A 48 -3.39 3.29 -2.73
C GLY A 48 -2.42 2.12 -2.91
N TYR A 49 -1.13 2.41 -3.08
CA TYR A 49 -0.12 1.40 -3.34
C TYR A 49 0.97 1.40 -2.26
N VAL A 50 1.22 0.24 -1.68
CA VAL A 50 2.28 0.00 -0.70
C VAL A 50 3.24 -1.00 -1.29
N SER A 51 4.45 -0.56 -1.62
CA SER A 51 5.52 -1.40 -2.17
C SER A 51 6.26 -2.17 -1.08
N GLN A 52 7.02 -3.17 -1.49
CA GLN A 52 7.94 -3.90 -0.61
C GLN A 52 8.95 -2.96 0.04
N ASP A 53 9.60 -2.13 -0.77
CA ASP A 53 10.58 -1.15 -0.32
C ASP A 53 9.95 0.25 -0.29
N ILE A 54 9.72 0.76 0.91
CA ILE A 54 9.18 2.11 1.11
C ILE A 54 10.31 3.12 1.05
N PHE A 55 10.34 3.91 -0.03
CA PHE A 55 11.21 5.07 -0.13
C PHE A 55 10.62 6.24 0.65
N LEU A 56 11.45 6.86 1.49
CA LEU A 56 11.08 8.08 2.23
C LEU A 56 11.92 9.24 1.74
N LEU A 57 11.26 10.38 1.54
CA LEU A 57 11.93 11.63 1.26
C LEU A 57 12.64 12.16 2.51
N ASP A 58 13.76 12.85 2.33
CA ASP A 58 14.42 13.65 3.36
C ASP A 58 13.55 14.88 3.71
N SER A 59 12.39 14.63 4.29
CA SER A 59 11.40 15.64 4.63
C SER A 59 10.59 15.21 5.86
N SER A 60 9.65 16.03 6.28
CA SER A 60 8.82 15.74 7.45
C SER A 60 7.93 14.49 7.24
N ILE A 61 7.49 13.91 8.35
CA ILE A 61 6.49 12.81 8.33
C ILE A 61 5.23 13.25 7.59
N ALA A 62 4.77 14.49 7.83
CA ALA A 62 3.57 15.01 7.16
C ALA A 62 3.76 15.08 5.65
N GLU A 63 4.89 15.57 5.15
CA GLU A 63 5.22 15.64 3.72
C GLU A 63 5.38 14.25 3.10
N ASN A 64 5.93 13.30 3.85
CA ASN A 64 6.02 11.92 3.41
C ASN A 64 4.65 11.24 3.28
N ILE A 65 3.71 11.51 4.18
CA ILE A 65 2.34 10.97 4.11
C ILE A 65 1.56 11.66 2.99
N ALA A 66 1.59 12.98 2.92
CA ALA A 66 0.93 13.78 1.88
C ALA A 66 1.76 13.83 0.57
N PHE A 67 2.44 12.74 0.23
CA PHE A 67 3.33 12.67 -0.92
C PHE A 67 2.69 13.19 -2.21
N GLY A 68 3.40 14.07 -2.90
CA GLY A 68 2.92 14.70 -4.13
C GLY A 68 2.07 15.96 -3.92
N MET A 69 1.80 16.36 -2.66
CA MET A 69 1.14 17.63 -2.35
C MET A 69 2.18 18.73 -2.08
N PRO A 70 1.98 19.95 -2.57
CA PRO A 70 2.73 21.12 -2.12
C PRO A 70 2.55 21.29 -0.60
N LYS A 71 3.61 21.72 0.09
CA LYS A 71 3.64 21.82 1.56
C LYS A 71 2.51 22.68 2.13
N GLU A 72 2.19 23.77 1.45
CA GLU A 72 1.12 24.70 1.79
C GLU A 72 -0.28 24.13 1.61
N ASN A 73 -0.41 23.03 0.85
CA ASN A 73 -1.69 22.36 0.54
C ASN A 73 -1.88 21.06 1.33
N ILE A 74 -1.00 20.76 2.28
CA ILE A 74 -1.11 19.56 3.11
C ILE A 74 -2.29 19.70 4.07
N ASP A 75 -3.26 18.78 3.95
CA ASP A 75 -4.35 18.66 4.91
C ASP A 75 -3.87 17.86 6.14
N TYR A 76 -3.53 18.55 7.21
CA TYR A 76 -3.04 17.95 8.44
C TYR A 76 -4.11 17.11 9.16
N ASN A 77 -5.40 17.36 8.93
CA ASN A 77 -6.45 16.51 9.50
C ASN A 77 -6.48 15.16 8.78
N LYS A 78 -6.34 15.14 7.46
CA LYS A 78 -6.16 13.89 6.69
C LYS A 78 -4.89 13.15 7.12
N VAL A 79 -3.77 13.86 7.29
CA VAL A 79 -2.52 13.26 7.79
C VAL A 79 -2.74 12.56 9.12
N LYS A 80 -3.38 13.24 10.10
CA LYS A 80 -3.70 12.65 11.42
C LYS A 80 -4.59 11.41 11.30
N ASN A 81 -5.62 11.46 10.46
CA ASN A 81 -6.50 10.30 10.23
C ASN A 81 -5.72 9.10 9.63
N CYS A 82 -4.85 9.35 8.65
CA CYS A 82 -4.01 8.29 8.07
C CYS A 82 -3.05 7.67 9.08
N ILE A 83 -2.50 8.49 9.99
CA ILE A 83 -1.62 8.04 11.09
C ILE A 83 -2.37 7.11 12.04
N ILE A 84 -3.60 7.47 12.42
CA ILE A 84 -4.44 6.63 13.28
C ILE A 84 -4.78 5.31 12.58
N LEU A 85 -5.19 5.37 11.31
CA LEU A 85 -5.53 4.18 10.51
C LEU A 85 -4.32 3.25 10.31
N ALA A 86 -3.11 3.81 10.23
CA ALA A 86 -1.86 3.06 10.11
C ALA A 86 -1.24 2.69 11.46
N GLU A 87 -1.89 3.01 12.58
CA GLU A 87 -1.42 2.77 13.97
C GLU A 87 -0.01 3.33 14.22
N LEU A 88 0.24 4.56 13.76
CA LEU A 88 1.49 5.30 13.98
C LEU A 88 1.39 6.37 15.07
N ASP A 89 0.21 6.61 15.61
CA ASP A 89 -0.07 7.74 16.50
C ASP A 89 0.78 7.72 17.78
N THR A 90 0.95 6.57 18.40
CA THR A 90 1.81 6.42 19.59
C THR A 90 3.26 6.79 19.26
N TYR A 91 3.82 6.24 18.20
CA TYR A 91 5.18 6.54 17.76
C TYR A 91 5.38 8.03 17.49
N ILE A 92 4.44 8.67 16.80
CA ILE A 92 4.57 10.08 16.43
C ILE A 92 4.46 11.00 17.67
N ARG A 93 3.67 10.65 18.68
CA ARG A 93 3.58 11.40 19.95
C ARG A 93 4.88 11.37 20.75
N GLU A 94 5.69 10.32 20.60
CA GLU A 94 6.99 10.20 21.26
C GLU A 94 8.09 11.04 20.60
N LEU A 95 7.86 11.49 19.36
CA LEU A 95 8.81 12.30 18.62
C LEU A 95 8.77 13.78 19.09
N LYS A 96 9.93 14.37 19.32
CA LYS A 96 10.06 15.75 19.79
C LYS A 96 9.34 16.77 18.90
N GLU A 97 9.39 16.57 17.58
CA GLU A 97 8.80 17.48 16.59
C GLU A 97 7.50 16.90 15.99
N GLY A 98 7.03 15.73 16.47
CA GLY A 98 5.81 15.10 16.02
C GLY A 98 5.78 14.92 14.50
N LEU A 99 4.74 15.46 13.85
CA LEU A 99 4.56 15.40 12.39
C LEU A 99 5.63 16.13 11.58
N ASN A 100 6.31 17.09 12.19
CA ASN A 100 7.37 17.88 11.56
C ASN A 100 8.74 17.18 11.62
N THR A 101 8.83 16.05 12.32
CA THR A 101 10.08 15.28 12.40
C THR A 101 10.53 14.88 11.00
N THR A 102 11.76 15.24 10.64
CA THR A 102 12.38 14.85 9.38
C THR A 102 12.75 13.37 9.43
N VAL A 103 12.36 12.62 8.43
CA VAL A 103 12.69 11.21 8.18
C VAL A 103 13.41 11.08 6.84
N GLY A 104 13.88 9.90 6.49
CA GLY A 104 14.67 9.66 5.28
C GLY A 104 16.12 9.36 5.63
N GLU A 105 17.05 9.56 4.70
CA GLU A 105 18.47 9.24 4.91
C GLU A 105 19.15 10.21 5.91
N LYS A 106 18.72 11.47 5.92
CA LYS A 106 19.26 12.55 6.78
C LYS A 106 18.48 12.77 8.07
N GLY A 107 17.35 12.08 8.21
CA GLY A 107 16.45 12.26 9.33
C GLY A 107 16.59 11.20 10.42
N VAL A 108 15.57 11.13 11.26
CA VAL A 108 15.47 10.15 12.35
C VAL A 108 15.39 8.74 11.76
N ARG A 109 16.16 7.82 12.34
CA ARG A 109 16.06 6.41 12.00
C ARG A 109 14.70 5.85 12.43
N ILE A 110 14.02 5.19 11.50
CA ILE A 110 12.76 4.52 11.75
C ILE A 110 12.91 3.01 11.51
N SER A 111 12.21 2.21 12.32
CA SER A 111 12.20 0.76 12.15
C SER A 111 11.53 0.33 10.83
N GLY A 112 11.77 -0.91 10.40
CA GLY A 112 11.09 -1.48 9.23
C GLY A 112 9.58 -1.42 9.34
N GLY A 113 9.02 -1.75 10.49
CA GLY A 113 7.59 -1.68 10.75
C GLY A 113 7.03 -0.25 10.72
N GLN A 114 7.74 0.71 11.31
CA GLN A 114 7.35 2.13 11.23
C GLN A 114 7.40 2.65 9.80
N ARG A 115 8.40 2.23 9.01
CA ARG A 115 8.52 2.56 7.59
C ARG A 115 7.34 2.02 6.79
N GLN A 116 6.96 0.75 7.02
CA GLN A 116 5.80 0.14 6.38
C GLN A 116 4.49 0.86 6.74
N ARG A 117 4.31 1.20 8.01
CA ARG A 117 3.13 1.97 8.45
C ARG A 117 3.10 3.38 7.86
N LEU A 118 4.26 4.03 7.66
CA LEU A 118 4.33 5.30 6.92
C LEU A 118 3.93 5.13 5.45
N GLY A 119 4.37 4.05 4.80
CA GLY A 119 3.93 3.69 3.45
C GLY A 119 2.41 3.45 3.37
N LEU A 120 1.85 2.77 4.39
CA LEU A 120 0.41 2.58 4.49
C LEU A 120 -0.33 3.90 4.69
N ALA A 121 0.12 4.77 5.61
CA ALA A 121 -0.46 6.09 5.82
C ALA A 121 -0.42 6.95 4.54
N ARG A 122 0.70 6.92 3.80
CA ARG A 122 0.84 7.57 2.49
C ARG A 122 -0.19 7.05 1.48
N ALA A 123 -0.35 5.73 1.39
CA ALA A 123 -1.31 5.11 0.47
C ALA A 123 -2.76 5.50 0.79
N LEU A 124 -3.08 5.75 2.06
CA LEU A 124 -4.42 6.14 2.53
C LEU A 124 -4.72 7.63 2.36
N TYR A 125 -3.70 8.51 2.21
CA TYR A 125 -3.89 9.96 2.21
C TYR A 125 -4.82 10.46 1.09
N HIS A 126 -4.79 9.83 -0.07
CA HIS A 126 -5.63 10.19 -1.21
C HIS A 126 -6.99 9.49 -1.20
N GLU A 127 -7.39 8.87 -0.08
CA GLU A 127 -8.69 8.21 0.11
C GLU A 127 -9.00 7.20 -1.01
N PRO A 128 -8.14 6.19 -1.21
CA PRO A 128 -8.33 5.22 -2.27
C PRO A 128 -9.53 4.32 -2.02
N ASP A 129 -10.12 3.76 -3.07
CA ASP A 129 -11.12 2.68 -2.96
C ASP A 129 -10.44 1.31 -2.79
N ILE A 130 -9.23 1.18 -3.36
CA ILE A 130 -8.46 -0.07 -3.39
C ILE A 130 -7.07 0.16 -2.81
N LEU A 131 -6.68 -0.69 -1.85
CA LEU A 131 -5.35 -0.71 -1.27
C LEU A 131 -4.59 -1.92 -1.79
N ILE A 132 -3.48 -1.70 -2.48
CA ILE A 132 -2.60 -2.75 -2.99
C ILE A 132 -1.38 -2.86 -2.09
N LEU A 133 -1.09 -4.07 -1.61
CA LEU A 133 0.11 -4.40 -0.87
C LEU A 133 0.96 -5.35 -1.71
N ASP A 134 2.05 -4.84 -2.26
CA ASP A 134 2.96 -5.61 -3.10
C ASP A 134 4.15 -6.08 -2.27
N GLU A 135 4.08 -7.33 -1.80
CA GLU A 135 5.10 -7.95 -0.97
C GLU A 135 5.48 -7.11 0.27
N ALA A 136 4.56 -6.26 0.74
CA ALA A 136 4.79 -5.20 1.71
C ALA A 136 5.22 -5.67 3.12
N THR A 137 5.14 -6.96 3.43
CA THR A 137 5.53 -7.51 4.75
C THR A 137 6.74 -8.43 4.69
N ASN A 138 7.31 -8.68 3.51
CA ASN A 138 8.34 -9.71 3.33
C ASN A 138 9.66 -9.47 4.10
N SER A 139 9.98 -8.22 4.37
CA SER A 139 11.22 -7.82 5.06
C SER A 139 11.06 -7.63 6.57
N LEU A 140 9.88 -7.96 7.11
CA LEU A 140 9.55 -7.74 8.51
C LEU A 140 9.75 -9.00 9.34
N ASP A 141 10.09 -8.84 10.62
CA ASP A 141 10.00 -9.93 11.58
C ASP A 141 8.54 -10.34 11.82
N ILE A 142 8.34 -11.57 12.30
CA ILE A 142 7.01 -12.18 12.43
C ILE A 142 6.07 -11.36 13.32
N ASN A 143 6.56 -10.74 14.40
CA ASN A 143 5.72 -9.97 15.32
C ASN A 143 5.25 -8.68 14.65
N THR A 144 6.15 -7.97 13.97
CA THR A 144 5.85 -6.75 13.21
C THR A 144 4.91 -7.07 12.04
N GLU A 145 5.12 -8.16 11.31
CA GLU A 145 4.23 -8.62 10.26
C GLU A 145 2.81 -8.84 10.81
N ASN A 146 2.66 -9.62 11.88
CA ASN A 146 1.35 -9.90 12.47
C ASN A 146 0.62 -8.63 12.93
N THR A 147 1.36 -7.64 13.44
CA THR A 147 0.79 -6.36 13.85
C THR A 147 0.23 -5.59 12.65
N ILE A 148 0.98 -5.55 11.54
CA ILE A 148 0.51 -4.92 10.29
C ILE A 148 -0.68 -5.68 9.70
N LEU A 149 -0.67 -7.02 9.73
CA LEU A 149 -1.81 -7.81 9.24
C LEU A 149 -3.07 -7.56 10.07
N ASN A 150 -2.96 -7.35 11.38
CA ASN A 150 -4.10 -6.96 12.21
C ASN A 150 -4.63 -5.56 11.85
N THR A 151 -3.74 -4.59 11.61
CA THR A 151 -4.12 -3.27 11.08
C THR A 151 -4.92 -3.41 9.78
N LEU A 152 -4.42 -4.22 8.84
CA LEU A 152 -5.08 -4.47 7.57
C LEU A 152 -6.45 -5.15 7.71
N LYS A 153 -6.61 -6.09 8.67
CA LYS A 153 -7.93 -6.67 8.98
C LYS A 153 -8.95 -5.62 9.38
N ASN A 154 -8.54 -4.64 10.19
CA ASN A 154 -9.42 -3.54 10.60
C ASN A 154 -9.80 -2.62 9.43
N LEU A 155 -8.95 -2.53 8.41
CA LEU A 155 -9.19 -1.73 7.21
C LEU A 155 -10.09 -2.43 6.16
N LYS A 156 -10.26 -3.76 6.21
CA LYS A 156 -11.04 -4.53 5.22
C LYS A 156 -12.49 -4.04 5.06
N ASN A 157 -13.10 -3.51 6.11
CA ASN A 157 -14.47 -3.00 6.05
C ASN A 157 -14.57 -1.62 5.37
N LYS A 158 -13.43 -0.95 5.16
CA LYS A 158 -13.37 0.40 4.58
C LYS A 158 -12.81 0.39 3.15
N PHE A 159 -11.95 -0.57 2.83
CA PHE A 159 -11.21 -0.62 1.57
C PHE A 159 -11.25 -2.01 0.95
N THR A 160 -11.26 -2.08 -0.37
CA THR A 160 -10.92 -3.31 -1.07
C THR A 160 -9.41 -3.52 -0.97
N ILE A 161 -8.95 -4.62 -0.38
CA ILE A 161 -7.53 -4.90 -0.18
C ILE A 161 -7.07 -6.00 -1.13
N LEU A 162 -6.04 -5.70 -1.93
CA LEU A 162 -5.32 -6.66 -2.78
C LEU A 162 -3.93 -6.91 -2.19
N ILE A 163 -3.67 -8.13 -1.75
CA ILE A 163 -2.39 -8.54 -1.18
C ILE A 163 -1.68 -9.44 -2.18
N ILE A 164 -0.47 -9.07 -2.54
CA ILE A 164 0.42 -9.90 -3.35
C ILE A 164 1.57 -10.36 -2.47
N SER A 165 1.74 -11.67 -2.40
CA SER A 165 2.82 -12.26 -1.61
C SER A 165 3.23 -13.60 -2.18
N HIS A 166 4.49 -13.99 -1.97
CA HIS A 166 4.96 -15.36 -2.18
C HIS A 166 4.89 -16.17 -0.87
N HIS A 167 4.60 -15.53 0.27
CA HIS A 167 4.36 -16.15 1.56
C HIS A 167 2.86 -16.36 1.81
N LYS A 168 2.53 -17.41 2.58
CA LYS A 168 1.14 -17.73 2.91
C LYS A 168 0.57 -16.83 4.02
N ASN A 169 1.41 -16.39 4.97
CA ASN A 169 0.95 -15.69 6.17
C ASN A 169 0.16 -14.40 5.83
N PRO A 170 0.64 -13.48 4.97
CA PRO A 170 -0.15 -12.30 4.61
C PRO A 170 -1.48 -12.61 3.93
N LEU A 171 -1.58 -13.76 3.27
CA LEU A 171 -2.78 -14.15 2.54
C LEU A 171 -3.87 -14.75 3.44
N MET A 172 -3.55 -15.06 4.71
CA MET A 172 -4.54 -15.59 5.66
C MET A 172 -5.65 -14.59 5.99
N ILE A 173 -5.42 -13.30 5.78
CA ILE A 173 -6.44 -12.27 5.97
C ILE A 173 -7.32 -12.06 4.73
N ALA A 174 -7.00 -12.65 3.58
CA ALA A 174 -7.76 -12.50 2.35
C ALA A 174 -9.00 -13.41 2.36
N ASP A 175 -10.12 -12.91 1.85
CA ASP A 175 -11.37 -13.67 1.73
C ASP A 175 -11.33 -14.67 0.58
N VAL A 176 -10.55 -14.33 -0.45
CA VAL A 176 -10.34 -15.16 -1.64
C VAL A 176 -8.87 -15.08 -2.02
N VAL A 177 -8.27 -16.23 -2.34
CA VAL A 177 -6.88 -16.32 -2.80
C VAL A 177 -6.85 -16.89 -4.20
N TYR A 178 -6.05 -16.28 -5.07
CA TYR A 178 -5.73 -16.77 -6.40
C TYR A 178 -4.25 -17.14 -6.48
N GLU A 179 -3.96 -18.21 -7.20
CA GLU A 179 -2.58 -18.56 -7.58
C GLU A 179 -2.30 -18.12 -9.01
N LEU A 180 -1.25 -17.31 -9.17
CA LEU A 180 -0.75 -16.96 -10.49
C LEU A 180 0.27 -18.02 -10.93
N LYS A 181 -0.14 -18.84 -11.90
CA LYS A 181 0.67 -19.93 -12.45
C LYS A 181 0.47 -20.00 -13.96
N SER A 182 1.58 -20.16 -14.71
CA SER A 182 1.55 -20.23 -16.18
C SER A 182 0.72 -19.09 -16.80
N ASN A 183 0.92 -17.86 -16.32
CA ASN A 183 0.23 -16.64 -16.76
C ASN A 183 -1.31 -16.66 -16.58
N THR A 184 -1.81 -17.52 -15.72
CA THR A 184 -3.25 -17.65 -15.46
C THR A 184 -3.50 -17.50 -13.94
N LEU A 185 -4.58 -16.78 -13.57
CA LEU A 185 -5.07 -16.72 -12.20
C LEU A 185 -6.05 -17.88 -11.96
N GLN A 186 -5.74 -18.73 -11.00
CA GLN A 186 -6.57 -19.85 -10.59
C GLN A 186 -7.03 -19.64 -9.14
N LYS A 187 -8.32 -19.76 -8.87
CA LYS A 187 -8.86 -19.67 -7.52
C LYS A 187 -8.37 -20.87 -6.70
N LYS A 188 -7.93 -20.60 -5.49
CA LYS A 188 -7.40 -21.60 -4.56
C LYS A 188 -8.41 -21.97 -3.49
#